data_1070aa02cc28f4da6ebb42a762ceaf4b
#
_entry.id   1070aa02cc28f4da6ebb42a762ceaf4b
#
_cell.length_a   1.000
_cell.length_b   1.000
_cell.length_c   1.000
_cell.angle_alpha   90.00
_cell.angle_beta   90.00
_cell.angle_gamma   90.00
#
_symmetry.space_group_name_H-M   'P 1'
#
loop_
_entity.id
_entity.type
_entity.pdbx_description
1 polymer ?
#
loop_
_entity_poly.entity_id
_entity_poly.type
_entity_poly.pdbx_seq_one_letter_code
_entity_poly.pdbx_strand_id
1 'polypeptide(L)'
;MVVASNFVEVPNTTEASPSDTSLRSLDAVNLLLAGALSGFGPYVAVFLAEQKWTQQNIGFVLTAAGFVGLLTQLPAGGLLDAVRSKRTAVALGAAMVAVAALIIAVRPSFPLVLAALALQAMTGGFLGLAVTAISLGLVGHHALGERLGRNQRFASTGDVLAAGLMGVVGYFLSYRAIFLLAAALVLPLLFALGRIQPSDIHFGRAVPRPRPNACDS
;
A
#
# COMPACT_ATOMS: atom_id res chain seq x y z
N MET A 1 58.78 3.14 -20.28
CA MET A 1 58.30 3.76 -19.06
C MET A 1 56.86 3.30 -18.88
N VAL A 2 56.67 2.26 -18.03
CA VAL A 2 55.38 1.57 -17.88
C VAL A 2 54.62 2.31 -16.78
N VAL A 3 53.50 2.96 -17.14
CA VAL A 3 52.60 3.56 -16.17
C VAL A 3 51.75 2.44 -15.60
N ALA A 4 52.04 2.04 -14.37
CA ALA A 4 51.23 1.11 -13.61
C ALA A 4 49.89 1.85 -13.27
N SER A 5 48.79 1.43 -13.91
CA SER A 5 47.44 1.84 -13.55
C SER A 5 47.12 1.25 -12.18
N ASN A 6 47.18 2.08 -11.15
CA ASN A 6 46.58 1.75 -9.86
C ASN A 6 45.04 1.61 -10.03
N PHE A 7 44.60 0.40 -10.33
CA PHE A 7 43.23 0.02 -10.09
C PHE A 7 42.98 0.13 -8.57
N VAL A 8 42.36 1.21 -8.14
CA VAL A 8 41.79 1.28 -6.80
C VAL A 8 40.69 0.24 -6.78
N GLU A 9 41.00 -0.89 -6.21
CA GLU A 9 40.00 -1.94 -5.89
C GLU A 9 38.97 -1.33 -4.94
N VAL A 10 37.85 -0.90 -5.50
CA VAL A 10 36.73 -0.43 -4.72
C VAL A 10 36.32 -1.62 -3.85
N PRO A 11 36.31 -1.49 -2.49
CA PRO A 11 35.93 -2.58 -1.62
C PRO A 11 34.57 -3.04 -2.05
N ASN A 12 34.47 -4.29 -2.47
CA ASN A 12 33.22 -4.97 -2.74
C ASN A 12 32.50 -5.10 -1.38
N THR A 13 31.85 -4.00 -0.95
CA THR A 13 30.93 -4.08 0.18
C THR A 13 29.87 -5.07 -0.29
N THR A 14 29.97 -6.28 0.19
CA THR A 14 28.99 -7.35 0.03
C THR A 14 27.65 -6.76 0.47
N GLU A 15 26.94 -6.16 -0.48
CA GLU A 15 25.59 -5.63 -0.25
C GLU A 15 24.75 -6.86 0.08
N ALA A 16 24.46 -7.05 1.37
CA ALA A 16 23.62 -8.14 1.81
C ALA A 16 22.31 -8.11 1.01
N SER A 17 22.11 -9.12 0.17
CA SER A 17 20.88 -9.25 -0.59
C SER A 17 19.70 -9.31 0.40
N PRO A 18 18.58 -8.64 0.11
CA PRO A 18 17.41 -8.71 0.98
C PRO A 18 17.00 -10.18 1.13
N SER A 19 16.55 -10.56 2.31
CA SER A 19 16.13 -11.94 2.55
C SER A 19 14.94 -12.32 1.67
N ASP A 20 14.93 -13.55 1.15
CA ASP A 20 13.81 -14.08 0.38
C ASP A 20 12.51 -14.00 1.18
N THR A 21 12.59 -14.12 2.51
CA THR A 21 11.45 -13.97 3.41
C THR A 21 10.85 -12.56 3.35
N SER A 22 11.68 -11.52 3.38
CA SER A 22 11.22 -10.13 3.28
C SER A 22 10.60 -9.83 1.92
N LEU A 23 11.18 -10.37 0.83
CA LEU A 23 10.64 -10.19 -0.52
C LEU A 23 9.28 -10.87 -0.70
N ARG A 24 9.13 -12.13 -0.24
CA ARG A 24 7.85 -12.86 -0.29
C ARG A 24 6.80 -12.22 0.62
N SER A 25 7.21 -11.72 1.77
CA SER A 25 6.30 -11.01 2.68
C SER A 25 5.78 -9.72 2.06
N LEU A 26 6.61 -9.00 1.31
CA LEU A 26 6.19 -7.81 0.57
C LEU A 26 5.22 -8.16 -0.58
N ASP A 27 5.39 -9.30 -1.25
CA ASP A 27 4.43 -9.81 -2.22
C ASP A 27 3.07 -10.07 -1.57
N ALA A 28 3.05 -10.75 -0.41
CA ALA A 28 1.83 -11.00 0.35
C ALA A 28 1.17 -9.70 0.85
N VAL A 29 1.94 -8.71 1.27
CA VAL A 29 1.43 -7.39 1.65
C VAL A 29 0.72 -6.72 0.48
N ASN A 30 1.31 -6.72 -0.73
CA ASN A 30 0.68 -6.14 -1.92
C ASN A 30 -0.63 -6.84 -2.28
N LEU A 31 -0.64 -8.18 -2.26
CA LEU A 31 -1.83 -8.97 -2.55
C LEU A 31 -2.97 -8.72 -1.56
N LEU A 32 -2.67 -8.76 -0.27
CA LEU A 32 -3.67 -8.59 0.79
C LEU A 32 -4.17 -7.16 0.90
N LEU A 33 -3.28 -6.18 0.68
CA LEU A 33 -3.63 -4.76 0.70
C LEU A 33 -4.58 -4.41 -0.44
N ALA A 34 -4.27 -4.84 -1.66
CA ALA A 34 -5.14 -4.66 -2.81
C ALA A 34 -6.50 -5.30 -2.54
N GLY A 35 -6.51 -6.56 -2.06
CA GLY A 35 -7.73 -7.24 -1.69
C GLY A 35 -8.59 -6.53 -0.64
N ALA A 36 -7.97 -5.96 0.40
CA ALA A 36 -8.68 -5.21 1.42
C ALA A 36 -9.28 -3.90 0.87
N LEU A 37 -8.57 -3.23 -0.05
CA LEU A 37 -9.04 -1.98 -0.68
C LEU A 37 -10.14 -2.23 -1.72
N SER A 38 -10.17 -3.38 -2.39
CA SER A 38 -11.17 -3.73 -3.41
C SER A 38 -12.61 -3.72 -2.86
N GLY A 39 -12.80 -3.94 -1.56
CA GLY A 39 -14.12 -3.85 -0.91
C GLY A 39 -14.75 -2.46 -0.96
N PHE A 40 -13.97 -1.40 -1.13
CA PHE A 40 -14.46 -0.02 -1.14
C PHE A 40 -14.83 0.51 -2.55
N GLY A 41 -14.61 -0.24 -3.59
CA GLY A 41 -14.98 0.15 -4.95
C GLY A 41 -16.49 0.03 -5.19
N PRO A 42 -16.89 -0.83 -6.11
CA PRO A 42 -18.30 -0.97 -6.54
C PRO A 42 -19.23 -1.44 -5.42
N TYR A 43 -18.72 -2.19 -4.44
CA TYR A 43 -19.53 -2.79 -3.37
C TYR A 43 -20.14 -1.77 -2.41
N VAL A 44 -19.48 -0.62 -2.20
CA VAL A 44 -20.06 0.47 -1.35
C VAL A 44 -21.34 1.00 -1.96
N ALA A 45 -21.35 1.29 -3.28
CA ALA A 45 -22.52 1.82 -3.94
C ALA A 45 -23.71 0.85 -3.87
N VAL A 46 -23.47 -0.45 -4.11
CA VAL A 46 -24.49 -1.49 -4.05
C VAL A 46 -25.01 -1.65 -2.63
N PHE A 47 -24.13 -1.70 -1.64
CA PHE A 47 -24.51 -1.80 -0.22
C PHE A 47 -25.37 -0.61 0.22
N LEU A 48 -25.01 0.63 -0.13
CA LEU A 48 -25.78 1.81 0.22
C LEU A 48 -27.14 1.84 -0.50
N ALA A 49 -27.22 1.35 -1.73
CA ALA A 49 -28.46 1.19 -2.46
C ALA A 49 -29.42 0.20 -1.75
N GLU A 50 -28.91 -0.92 -1.23
CA GLU A 50 -29.69 -1.86 -0.40
C GLU A 50 -30.20 -1.22 0.89
N GLN A 51 -29.42 -0.30 1.47
CA GLN A 51 -29.83 0.48 2.65
C GLN A 51 -30.84 1.59 2.30
N LYS A 52 -31.40 1.54 1.07
CA LYS A 52 -32.40 2.51 0.56
C LYS A 52 -31.91 3.96 0.49
N TRP A 53 -30.60 4.15 0.30
CA TRP A 53 -30.06 5.48 0.06
C TRP A 53 -30.45 5.99 -1.33
N THR A 54 -30.68 7.30 -1.44
CA THR A 54 -30.94 7.93 -2.74
C THR A 54 -29.66 7.93 -3.58
N GLN A 55 -29.78 7.86 -4.90
CA GLN A 55 -28.63 7.92 -5.83
C GLN A 55 -27.83 9.21 -5.64
N GLN A 56 -28.50 10.30 -5.30
CA GLN A 56 -27.83 11.58 -5.00
C GLN A 56 -26.91 11.46 -3.79
N ASN A 57 -27.37 10.86 -2.68
CA ASN A 57 -26.56 10.69 -1.47
C ASN A 57 -25.35 9.77 -1.72
N ILE A 58 -25.57 8.68 -2.47
CA ILE A 58 -24.49 7.77 -2.86
C ILE A 58 -23.48 8.51 -3.73
N GLY A 59 -23.91 9.21 -4.77
CA GLY A 59 -23.04 10.01 -5.62
C GLY A 59 -22.28 11.08 -4.85
N PHE A 60 -22.93 11.77 -3.91
CA PHE A 60 -22.30 12.79 -3.10
C PHE A 60 -21.17 12.23 -2.22
N VAL A 61 -21.41 11.14 -1.48
CA VAL A 61 -20.36 10.57 -0.60
C VAL A 61 -19.19 10.02 -1.38
N LEU A 62 -19.43 9.39 -2.56
CA LEU A 62 -18.37 8.89 -3.41
C LEU A 62 -17.53 10.03 -4.02
N THR A 63 -18.19 11.08 -4.50
CA THR A 63 -17.50 12.26 -5.07
C THR A 63 -16.70 12.98 -3.98
N ALA A 64 -17.29 13.22 -2.82
CA ALA A 64 -16.59 13.87 -1.71
C ALA A 64 -15.38 13.08 -1.25
N ALA A 65 -15.49 11.74 -1.14
CA ALA A 65 -14.36 10.88 -0.84
C ALA A 65 -13.26 10.95 -1.93
N GLY A 66 -13.65 10.97 -3.21
CA GLY A 66 -12.72 11.15 -4.33
C GLY A 66 -11.94 12.47 -4.24
N PHE A 67 -12.61 13.58 -3.92
CA PHE A 67 -11.96 14.86 -3.69
C PHE A 67 -10.98 14.83 -2.53
N VAL A 68 -11.35 14.22 -1.41
CA VAL A 68 -10.46 14.03 -0.27
C VAL A 68 -9.23 13.23 -0.68
N GLY A 69 -9.41 12.14 -1.44
CA GLY A 69 -8.31 11.33 -1.97
C GLY A 69 -7.34 12.13 -2.83
N LEU A 70 -7.84 12.97 -3.73
CA LEU A 70 -7.01 13.84 -4.57
C LEU A 70 -6.24 14.88 -3.74
N LEU A 71 -6.90 15.56 -2.82
CA LEU A 71 -6.27 16.57 -1.97
C LEU A 71 -5.17 16.00 -1.08
N THR A 72 -5.34 14.77 -0.60
CA THR A 72 -4.38 14.11 0.29
C THR A 72 -3.18 13.52 -0.44
N GLN A 73 -3.24 13.33 -1.75
CA GLN A 73 -2.07 12.88 -2.53
C GLN A 73 -0.92 13.89 -2.52
N LEU A 74 -1.22 15.19 -2.47
CA LEU A 74 -0.20 16.24 -2.46
C LEU A 74 0.67 16.21 -1.19
N PRO A 75 0.13 16.18 0.04
CA PRO A 75 0.92 16.14 1.27
C PRO A 75 1.40 14.73 1.65
N ALA A 76 0.90 13.66 1.00
CA ALA A 76 1.18 12.27 1.38
C ALA A 76 2.69 11.93 1.33
N GLY A 77 3.43 12.48 0.36
CA GLY A 77 4.89 12.32 0.25
C GLY A 77 5.61 12.90 1.47
N GLY A 78 5.34 14.16 1.81
CA GLY A 78 5.94 14.81 2.97
C GLY A 78 5.57 14.15 4.30
N LEU A 79 4.32 13.69 4.42
CA LEU A 79 3.88 12.96 5.61
C LEU A 79 4.61 11.62 5.75
N LEU A 80 4.83 10.92 4.64
CA LEU A 80 5.59 9.67 4.64
C LEU A 80 7.05 9.90 5.04
N ASP A 81 7.66 11.00 4.62
CA ASP A 81 9.05 11.33 4.98
C ASP A 81 9.18 11.61 6.49
N ALA A 82 8.16 12.20 7.11
CA ALA A 82 8.14 12.44 8.56
C ALA A 82 8.00 11.15 9.39
N VAL A 83 7.47 10.07 8.82
CA VAL A 83 7.33 8.80 9.53
C VAL A 83 8.64 8.02 9.53
N ARG A 84 9.23 7.88 10.71
CA ARG A 84 10.52 7.22 10.94
C ARG A 84 10.54 5.74 10.55
N SER A 85 9.40 5.03 10.66
CA SER A 85 9.26 3.62 10.29
C SER A 85 8.20 3.44 9.21
N LYS A 86 8.62 3.13 7.99
CA LYS A 86 7.69 2.89 6.85
C LYS A 86 6.79 1.67 7.09
N ARG A 87 7.27 0.68 7.85
CA ARG A 87 6.45 -0.47 8.27
C ARG A 87 5.30 -0.06 9.19
N THR A 88 5.59 0.79 10.18
CA THR A 88 4.54 1.33 11.07
C THR A 88 3.54 2.16 10.29
N ALA A 89 3.99 2.91 9.27
CA ALA A 89 3.11 3.65 8.37
C ALA A 89 2.12 2.73 7.64
N VAL A 90 2.60 1.61 7.07
CA VAL A 90 1.73 0.62 6.41
C VAL A 90 0.79 -0.05 7.40
N ALA A 91 1.27 -0.41 8.59
CA ALA A 91 0.43 -1.03 9.62
C ALA A 91 -0.70 -0.11 10.07
N LEU A 92 -0.38 1.17 10.34
CA LEU A 92 -1.37 2.17 10.75
C LEU A 92 -2.38 2.43 9.62
N GLY A 93 -1.93 2.59 8.39
CA GLY A 93 -2.80 2.75 7.24
C GLY A 93 -3.73 1.55 7.04
N ALA A 94 -3.21 0.33 7.13
CA ALA A 94 -4.02 -0.89 7.04
C ALA A 94 -5.07 -0.96 8.16
N ALA A 95 -4.70 -0.59 9.39
CA ALA A 95 -5.66 -0.51 10.50
C ALA A 95 -6.76 0.54 10.24
N MET A 96 -6.43 1.70 9.66
CA MET A 96 -7.41 2.71 9.27
C MET A 96 -8.37 2.18 8.20
N VAL A 97 -7.89 1.40 7.22
CA VAL A 97 -8.75 0.73 6.23
C VAL A 97 -9.71 -0.25 6.91
N ALA A 98 -9.23 -1.05 7.88
CA ALA A 98 -10.10 -1.95 8.65
C ALA A 98 -11.16 -1.19 9.45
N VAL A 99 -10.78 -0.10 10.10
CA VAL A 99 -11.72 0.77 10.84
C VAL A 99 -12.78 1.35 9.91
N ALA A 100 -12.38 1.86 8.73
CA ALA A 100 -13.32 2.37 7.73
C ALA A 100 -14.32 1.28 7.27
N ALA A 101 -13.83 0.07 7.01
CA ALA A 101 -14.67 -1.07 6.64
C ALA A 101 -15.66 -1.43 7.76
N LEU A 102 -15.20 -1.48 9.01
CA LEU A 102 -16.07 -1.78 10.16
C LEU A 102 -17.13 -0.71 10.40
N ILE A 103 -16.79 0.58 10.23
CA ILE A 103 -17.76 1.67 10.35
C ILE A 103 -18.91 1.47 9.34
N ILE A 104 -18.57 1.18 8.07
CA ILE A 104 -19.59 0.95 7.03
C ILE A 104 -20.42 -0.30 7.35
N ALA A 105 -19.79 -1.39 7.80
CA ALA A 105 -20.47 -2.64 8.11
C ALA A 105 -21.47 -2.50 9.27
N VAL A 106 -21.10 -1.76 10.33
CA VAL A 106 -21.89 -1.71 11.58
C VAL A 106 -23.00 -0.68 11.49
N ARG A 107 -22.71 0.54 11.04
CA ARG A 107 -23.68 1.64 11.08
C ARG A 107 -23.58 2.57 9.86
N PRO A 108 -24.26 2.23 8.75
CA PRO A 108 -24.23 3.01 7.51
C PRO A 108 -25.06 4.29 7.60
N SER A 109 -24.72 5.22 8.51
CA SER A 109 -25.30 6.56 8.54
C SER A 109 -24.51 7.53 7.66
N PHE A 110 -25.17 8.56 7.10
CA PHE A 110 -24.53 9.48 6.16
C PHE A 110 -23.21 10.05 6.64
N PRO A 111 -23.08 10.64 7.85
CA PRO A 111 -21.81 11.20 8.30
C PRO A 111 -20.72 10.13 8.54
N LEU A 112 -21.11 8.93 9.00
CA LEU A 112 -20.16 7.86 9.26
C LEU A 112 -19.63 7.24 7.95
N VAL A 113 -20.50 7.06 6.95
CA VAL A 113 -20.07 6.57 5.63
C VAL A 113 -19.16 7.58 4.95
N LEU A 114 -19.52 8.87 5.00
CA LEU A 114 -18.66 9.93 4.45
C LEU A 114 -17.29 9.95 5.12
N ALA A 115 -17.26 9.90 6.46
CA ALA A 115 -16.01 9.86 7.22
C ALA A 115 -15.18 8.59 6.91
N ALA A 116 -15.82 7.42 6.81
CA ALA A 116 -15.15 6.17 6.49
C ALA A 116 -14.55 6.17 5.07
N LEU A 117 -15.30 6.65 4.08
CA LEU A 117 -14.82 6.75 2.71
C LEU A 117 -13.70 7.81 2.57
N ALA A 118 -13.82 8.94 3.26
CA ALA A 118 -12.76 9.93 3.31
C ALA A 118 -11.48 9.35 3.95
N LEU A 119 -11.61 8.67 5.08
CA LEU A 119 -10.51 7.99 5.76
C LEU A 119 -9.82 6.96 4.85
N GLN A 120 -10.61 6.14 4.15
CA GLN A 120 -10.11 5.14 3.21
C GLN A 120 -9.39 5.81 2.02
N ALA A 121 -9.95 6.87 1.45
CA ALA A 121 -9.37 7.59 0.32
C ALA A 121 -8.02 8.24 0.68
N MET A 122 -7.94 8.89 1.86
CA MET A 122 -6.68 9.42 2.39
C MET A 122 -5.63 8.34 2.56
N THR A 123 -6.04 7.21 3.11
CA THR A 123 -5.13 6.12 3.46
C THR A 123 -4.63 5.37 2.23
N GLY A 124 -5.48 5.18 1.20
CA GLY A 124 -5.12 4.42 0.00
C GLY A 124 -3.92 5.00 -0.74
N GLY A 125 -3.89 6.31 -0.97
CA GLY A 125 -2.76 6.99 -1.61
C GLY A 125 -1.47 6.90 -0.78
N PHE A 126 -1.58 7.11 0.53
CA PHE A 126 -0.46 7.01 1.46
C PHE A 126 0.14 5.59 1.51
N LEU A 127 -0.70 4.56 1.52
CA LEU A 127 -0.26 3.17 1.56
C LEU A 127 0.56 2.79 0.31
N GLY A 128 0.15 3.23 -0.87
CA GLY A 128 0.90 3.00 -2.11
C GLY A 128 2.31 3.57 -2.05
N LEU A 129 2.45 4.80 -1.56
CA LEU A 129 3.77 5.44 -1.37
C LEU A 129 4.60 4.71 -0.31
N ALA A 130 4.00 4.30 0.81
CA ALA A 130 4.70 3.60 1.89
C ALA A 130 5.24 2.23 1.43
N VAL A 131 4.46 1.47 0.66
CA VAL A 131 4.89 0.18 0.07
C VAL A 131 6.00 0.39 -0.95
N THR A 132 5.92 1.46 -1.76
CA THR A 132 6.98 1.83 -2.71
C THR A 132 8.27 2.18 -1.99
N ALA A 133 8.20 2.93 -0.89
CA ALA A 133 9.37 3.27 -0.07
C ALA A 133 10.01 2.04 0.58
N ILE A 134 9.21 1.06 1.05
CA ILE A 134 9.73 -0.23 1.54
C ILE A 134 10.42 -0.98 0.40
N SER A 135 9.81 -1.02 -0.78
CA SER A 135 10.39 -1.67 -1.96
C SER A 135 11.75 -1.07 -2.32
N LEU A 136 11.85 0.26 -2.35
CA LEU A 136 13.10 0.97 -2.59
C LEU A 136 14.17 0.64 -1.55
N GLY A 137 13.79 0.63 -0.27
CA GLY A 137 14.71 0.29 0.83
C GLY A 137 15.23 -1.15 0.77
N LEU A 138 14.45 -2.08 0.21
CA LEU A 138 14.83 -3.49 0.06
C LEU A 138 15.75 -3.73 -1.15
N VAL A 139 15.37 -3.23 -2.33
CA VAL A 139 16.06 -3.60 -3.59
C VAL A 139 16.96 -2.51 -4.16
N GLY A 140 16.89 -1.28 -3.64
CA GLY A 140 17.63 -0.13 -4.18
C GLY A 140 17.10 0.36 -5.53
N HIS A 141 17.74 1.40 -6.09
CA HIS A 141 17.28 2.05 -7.33
C HIS A 141 17.38 1.18 -8.56
N HIS A 142 18.42 0.33 -8.66
CA HIS A 142 18.69 -0.47 -9.87
C HIS A 142 17.61 -1.54 -10.13
N ALA A 143 17.10 -2.19 -9.09
CA ALA A 143 16.09 -3.24 -9.21
C ALA A 143 14.66 -2.75 -8.91
N LEU A 144 14.47 -1.45 -8.63
CA LEU A 144 13.17 -0.90 -8.23
C LEU A 144 12.10 -1.10 -9.30
N GLY A 145 12.40 -0.88 -10.57
CA GLY A 145 11.44 -1.03 -11.66
C GLY A 145 10.88 -2.45 -11.76
N GLU A 146 11.74 -3.46 -11.70
CA GLU A 146 11.33 -4.86 -11.70
C GLU A 146 10.50 -5.20 -10.46
N ARG A 147 10.93 -4.69 -9.29
CA ARG A 147 10.21 -4.89 -8.03
C ARG A 147 8.82 -4.27 -8.06
N LEU A 148 8.66 -3.06 -8.57
CA LEU A 148 7.36 -2.40 -8.71
C LEU A 148 6.44 -3.17 -9.67
N GLY A 149 6.99 -3.66 -10.80
CA GLY A 149 6.26 -4.54 -11.70
C GLY A 149 5.76 -5.81 -11.02
N ARG A 150 6.58 -6.43 -10.16
CA ARG A 150 6.20 -7.59 -9.35
C ARG A 150 5.14 -7.23 -8.31
N ASN A 151 5.30 -6.12 -7.59
CA ASN A 151 4.29 -5.63 -6.64
C ASN A 151 2.93 -5.46 -7.33
N GLN A 152 2.92 -4.86 -8.53
CA GLN A 152 1.69 -4.64 -9.29
C GLN A 152 1.02 -5.97 -9.72
N ARG A 153 1.80 -6.97 -10.10
CA ARG A 153 1.25 -8.31 -10.42
C ARG A 153 0.54 -8.92 -9.21
N PHE A 154 1.17 -8.87 -8.03
CA PHE A 154 0.57 -9.38 -6.80
C PHE A 154 -0.65 -8.56 -6.38
N ALA A 155 -0.62 -7.24 -6.52
CA ALA A 155 -1.76 -6.37 -6.27
C ALA A 155 -2.93 -6.71 -7.20
N SER A 156 -2.71 -6.78 -8.52
CA SER A 156 -3.77 -7.16 -9.48
C SER A 156 -4.32 -8.57 -9.22
N THR A 157 -3.47 -9.52 -8.83
CA THR A 157 -3.92 -10.84 -8.42
C THR A 157 -4.81 -10.76 -7.17
N GLY A 158 -4.41 -9.95 -6.19
CA GLY A 158 -5.19 -9.68 -4.98
C GLY A 158 -6.56 -9.08 -5.29
N ASP A 159 -6.61 -8.09 -6.20
CA ASP A 159 -7.86 -7.48 -6.65
C ASP A 159 -8.81 -8.51 -7.28
N VAL A 160 -8.31 -9.35 -8.20
CA VAL A 160 -9.12 -10.38 -8.87
C VAL A 160 -9.65 -11.40 -7.88
N LEU A 161 -8.79 -11.92 -7.00
CA LEU A 161 -9.18 -12.89 -5.99
C LEU A 161 -10.19 -12.29 -4.99
N ALA A 162 -9.94 -11.07 -4.55
CA ALA A 162 -10.84 -10.38 -3.62
C ALA A 162 -12.18 -10.06 -4.30
N ALA A 163 -12.20 -9.58 -5.54
CA ALA A 163 -13.43 -9.30 -6.26
C ALA A 163 -14.28 -10.58 -6.41
N GLY A 164 -13.67 -11.71 -6.77
CA GLY A 164 -14.35 -12.99 -6.84
C GLY A 164 -14.89 -13.45 -5.48
N LEU A 165 -14.05 -13.41 -4.43
CA LEU A 165 -14.44 -13.82 -3.10
C LEU A 165 -15.54 -12.91 -2.51
N MET A 166 -15.40 -11.58 -2.67
CA MET A 166 -16.39 -10.60 -2.20
C MET A 166 -17.71 -10.73 -2.97
N GLY A 167 -17.66 -11.05 -4.28
CA GLY A 167 -18.86 -11.34 -5.05
C GLY A 167 -19.61 -12.56 -4.52
N VAL A 168 -18.89 -13.64 -4.23
CA VAL A 168 -19.48 -14.87 -3.62
C VAL A 168 -20.04 -14.56 -2.22
N VAL A 169 -19.27 -13.88 -1.38
CA VAL A 169 -19.72 -13.52 -0.03
C VAL A 169 -20.92 -12.58 -0.07
N GLY A 170 -20.95 -11.62 -0.98
CA GLY A 170 -22.08 -10.72 -1.17
C GLY A 170 -23.35 -11.46 -1.60
N TYR A 171 -23.22 -12.45 -2.49
CA TYR A 171 -24.32 -13.24 -3.00
C TYR A 171 -24.90 -14.19 -1.96
N PHE A 172 -24.07 -14.96 -1.25
CA PHE A 172 -24.52 -16.02 -0.33
C PHE A 172 -24.78 -15.54 1.10
N LEU A 173 -24.09 -14.50 1.55
CA LEU A 173 -24.23 -14.03 2.93
C LEU A 173 -24.93 -12.66 2.98
N SER A 174 -24.21 -11.59 2.70
CA SER A 174 -24.72 -10.21 2.67
C SER A 174 -23.63 -9.25 2.20
N TYR A 175 -24.03 -8.08 1.71
CA TYR A 175 -23.04 -7.03 1.39
C TYR A 175 -22.31 -6.48 2.62
N ARG A 176 -22.90 -6.59 3.83
CA ARG A 176 -22.19 -6.28 5.10
C ARG A 176 -20.99 -7.19 5.31
N ALA A 177 -21.12 -8.46 4.96
CA ALA A 177 -20.03 -9.45 5.11
C ALA A 177 -18.82 -9.12 4.25
N ILE A 178 -18.98 -8.40 3.12
CA ILE A 178 -17.89 -7.93 2.28
C ILE A 178 -16.97 -6.99 3.06
N PHE A 179 -17.53 -6.03 3.80
CA PHE A 179 -16.73 -5.09 4.60
C PHE A 179 -16.09 -5.77 5.81
N LEU A 180 -16.76 -6.75 6.41
CA LEU A 180 -16.13 -7.59 7.46
C LEU A 180 -14.97 -8.42 6.91
N LEU A 181 -15.11 -8.96 5.70
CA LEU A 181 -14.04 -9.66 5.01
C LEU A 181 -12.88 -8.72 4.69
N ALA A 182 -13.16 -7.51 4.17
CA ALA A 182 -12.13 -6.51 3.91
C ALA A 182 -11.35 -6.15 5.20
N ALA A 183 -12.04 -5.97 6.32
CA ALA A 183 -11.40 -5.76 7.61
C ALA A 183 -10.59 -6.98 8.08
N ALA A 184 -11.11 -8.20 7.87
CA ALA A 184 -10.43 -9.44 8.24
C ALA A 184 -9.14 -9.67 7.45
N LEU A 185 -9.08 -9.26 6.17
CA LEU A 185 -7.88 -9.33 5.34
C LEU A 185 -6.71 -8.49 5.88
N VAL A 186 -7.00 -7.49 6.71
CA VAL A 186 -5.95 -6.69 7.36
C VAL A 186 -5.16 -7.51 8.39
N LEU A 187 -5.74 -8.52 9.02
CA LEU A 187 -5.04 -9.37 10.00
C LEU A 187 -3.87 -10.14 9.38
N PRO A 188 -4.05 -10.94 8.30
CA PRO A 188 -2.93 -11.60 7.64
C PRO A 188 -1.97 -10.60 6.98
N LEU A 189 -2.44 -9.41 6.56
CA LEU A 189 -1.58 -8.35 6.06
C LEU A 189 -0.61 -7.87 7.15
N LEU A 190 -1.11 -7.58 8.35
CA LEU A 190 -0.27 -7.18 9.49
C LEU A 190 0.73 -8.27 9.88
N PHE A 191 0.31 -9.53 9.82
CA PHE A 191 1.20 -10.67 10.05
C PHE A 191 2.31 -10.75 8.98
N ALA A 192 1.96 -10.63 7.69
CA ALA A 192 2.93 -10.60 6.60
C ALA A 192 3.90 -9.41 6.73
N LEU A 193 3.38 -8.23 7.09
CA LEU A 193 4.20 -7.05 7.34
C LEU A 193 5.18 -7.26 8.50
N GLY A 194 4.76 -7.96 9.55
CA GLY A 194 5.60 -8.35 10.68
C GLY A 194 6.79 -9.22 10.30
N ARG A 195 6.68 -10.01 9.22
CA ARG A 195 7.75 -10.86 8.71
C ARG A 195 8.84 -10.12 7.95
N ILE A 196 8.61 -8.88 7.52
CA ILE A 196 9.64 -8.05 6.87
C ILE A 196 10.63 -7.60 7.93
N GLN A 197 11.90 -7.98 7.78
CA GLN A 197 12.93 -7.64 8.75
C GLN A 197 13.35 -6.16 8.60
N PRO A 198 13.39 -5.38 9.70
CA PRO A 198 13.83 -3.99 9.66
C PRO A 198 15.28 -3.84 9.20
N SER A 199 16.12 -4.84 9.49
CA SER A 199 17.52 -4.91 9.09
C SER A 199 17.74 -4.99 7.57
N ASP A 200 16.74 -5.49 6.82
CA ASP A 200 16.82 -5.59 5.36
C ASP A 200 16.50 -4.26 4.65
N ILE A 201 15.91 -3.30 5.38
CA ILE A 201 15.51 -2.01 4.84
C ILE A 201 16.63 -1.00 5.04
N HIS A 202 17.49 -0.83 4.04
CA HIS A 202 18.60 0.11 4.08
C HIS A 202 18.26 1.39 3.32
N PHE A 203 17.88 2.45 4.02
CA PHE A 203 17.61 3.76 3.43
C PHE A 203 18.87 4.42 2.81
N GLY A 204 20.08 4.00 3.20
CA GLY A 204 21.33 4.43 2.54
C GLY A 204 21.43 4.05 1.06
N ARG A 205 20.67 3.04 0.60
CA ARG A 205 20.54 2.68 -0.82
C ARG A 205 19.68 3.65 -1.62
N ALA A 206 18.88 4.47 -0.94
CA ALA A 206 17.98 5.46 -1.54
C ALA A 206 18.69 6.79 -1.85
N VAL A 207 19.91 7.02 -1.37
CA VAL A 207 20.68 8.24 -1.65
C VAL A 207 21.50 8.01 -2.90
N PRO A 208 21.29 8.73 -4.02
CA PRO A 208 22.16 8.66 -5.19
C PRO A 208 23.57 9.09 -4.77
N ARG A 209 24.58 8.23 -4.98
CA ARG A 209 25.97 8.67 -4.79
C ARG A 209 26.25 9.80 -5.76
N PRO A 210 26.80 10.96 -5.32
CA PRO A 210 27.24 11.99 -6.24
C PRO A 210 28.26 11.36 -7.20
N ARG A 211 28.07 11.55 -8.49
CA ARG A 211 29.07 11.14 -9.49
C ARG A 211 30.37 11.85 -9.12
N PRO A 212 31.51 11.15 -9.03
CA PRO A 212 32.79 11.81 -8.90
C PRO A 212 32.91 12.78 -10.07
N ASN A 213 33.15 14.07 -9.75
CA ASN A 213 33.23 15.16 -10.71
C ASN A 213 34.24 14.79 -11.79
N ALA A 214 33.78 14.68 -13.02
CA ALA A 214 34.61 14.59 -14.21
C ALA A 214 35.17 15.99 -14.56
N CYS A 215 35.84 16.62 -13.61
CA CYS A 215 36.55 17.88 -13.78
C CYS A 215 37.89 17.80 -13.08
N ASP A 216 38.79 16.97 -13.61
CA ASP A 216 40.22 17.09 -13.45
C ASP A 216 40.85 16.42 -14.67
N SER A 217 40.83 17.15 -15.80
CA SER A 217 41.67 16.91 -16.96
C SER A 217 42.09 18.25 -17.56
#